data_a42e5f176128df6624f9ba89d6f7f9b5
#
_entry.id   a42e5f176128df6624f9ba89d6f7f9b5
#
_cell.length_a   1.000
_cell.length_b   1.000
_cell.length_c   1.000
_cell.angle_alpha   90.00
_cell.angle_beta   90.00
_cell.angle_gamma   90.00
#
_symmetry.space_group_name_H-M   'P 1'
#
loop_
_entity.id
_entity.type
_entity.pdbx_description
1 polymer ?
#
loop_
_entity_poly.entity_id
_entity_poly.type
_entity_poly.pdbx_seq_one_letter_code
_entity_poly.pdbx_strand_id
1 'polypeptide(L)'
;MRRLSKRQILLLHDQLLSQSGGSPGLRDDGLLESALNAPFQSFGDTDAYPSLPQKAARLCYGLVKNHPFVDGNKRIGAHAMLVFLTINGTELVYT
;
A
#
# COMPACT_ATOMS: atom_id res chain seq x y z
N MET A 1 9.57 10.46 6.95
CA MET A 1 8.78 9.89 5.82
C MET A 1 7.35 9.58 6.29
N ARG A 2 6.37 9.99 5.50
CA ARG A 2 4.96 9.77 5.85
C ARG A 2 4.51 8.37 5.47
N ARG A 3 3.83 7.69 6.38
CA ARG A 3 3.28 6.36 6.17
C ARG A 3 1.79 6.45 5.86
N LEU A 4 1.28 5.48 5.11
CA LEU A 4 -0.15 5.28 4.97
C LEU A 4 -0.63 4.43 6.15
N SER A 5 -1.64 4.95 6.87
CA SER A 5 -2.25 4.21 7.98
C SER A 5 -3.21 3.14 7.45
N LYS A 6 -3.54 2.16 8.29
CA LYS A 6 -4.56 1.16 7.97
C LYS A 6 -5.89 1.83 7.59
N ARG A 7 -6.30 2.85 8.37
CA ARG A 7 -7.54 3.58 8.10
C ARG A 7 -7.54 4.22 6.71
N GLN A 8 -6.42 4.83 6.32
CA GLN A 8 -6.29 5.43 4.99
C GLN A 8 -6.38 4.38 3.89
N ILE A 9 -5.73 3.24 4.05
CA ILE A 9 -5.79 2.14 3.07
C ILE A 9 -7.22 1.60 2.95
N LEU A 10 -7.94 1.44 4.06
CA LEU A 10 -9.32 0.99 4.04
C LEU A 10 -10.22 1.96 3.27
N LEU A 11 -10.03 3.27 3.48
CA LEU A 11 -10.78 4.30 2.75
C LEU A 11 -10.45 4.29 1.26
N LEU A 12 -9.18 4.17 0.90
CA LEU A 12 -8.76 4.11 -0.50
C LEU A 12 -9.33 2.87 -1.19
N HIS A 13 -9.35 1.74 -0.50
CA HIS A 13 -9.93 0.50 -1.03
C HIS A 13 -11.43 0.67 -1.27
N ASP A 14 -12.17 1.23 -0.32
CA ASP A 14 -13.60 1.49 -0.48
C ASP A 14 -13.88 2.40 -1.68
N GLN A 15 -13.08 3.44 -1.86
CA GLN A 15 -13.22 4.35 -2.99
C GLN A 15 -12.99 3.65 -4.34
N LEU A 16 -11.98 2.77 -4.40
CA LEU A 16 -11.71 2.00 -5.61
C LEU A 16 -12.88 1.09 -5.98
N LEU A 17 -13.43 0.38 -5.00
CA LEU A 17 -14.59 -0.51 -5.25
C LEU A 17 -15.82 0.28 -5.67
N SER A 18 -16.03 1.46 -5.08
CA SER A 18 -17.14 2.35 -5.40
C SER A 18 -17.10 2.80 -6.87
N GLN A 19 -15.89 3.02 -7.40
CA GLN A 19 -15.70 3.51 -8.77
C GLN A 19 -15.66 2.39 -9.82
N SER A 20 -15.05 1.26 -9.50
CA SER A 20 -14.77 0.22 -10.48
C SER A 20 -15.46 -1.11 -10.19
N GLY A 21 -16.22 -1.18 -9.11
CA GLY A 21 -16.91 -2.41 -8.69
C GLY A 21 -15.99 -3.39 -8.00
N GLY A 22 -16.58 -4.48 -7.54
CA GLY A 22 -15.88 -5.53 -6.81
C GLY A 22 -16.54 -5.81 -5.47
N SER A 23 -16.10 -6.86 -4.80
CA SER A 23 -16.63 -7.28 -3.51
C SER A 23 -15.91 -6.56 -2.37
N PRO A 24 -16.63 -5.89 -1.47
CA PRO A 24 -16.01 -5.22 -0.32
C PRO A 24 -15.56 -6.22 0.73
N GLY A 25 -14.74 -5.74 1.64
CA GLY A 25 -14.37 -6.48 2.83
C GLY A 25 -12.89 -6.73 2.98
N LEU A 26 -12.48 -6.75 4.23
CA LEU A 26 -11.14 -7.11 4.66
C LEU A 26 -11.13 -8.61 4.95
N ARG A 27 -10.26 -9.34 4.25
CA ARG A 27 -10.13 -10.80 4.42
C ARG A 27 -9.26 -11.15 5.63
N ASP A 28 -8.17 -10.41 5.82
CA ASP A 28 -7.19 -10.70 6.87
C ASP A 28 -6.49 -9.43 7.34
N ASP A 29 -6.84 -8.99 8.54
CA ASP A 29 -6.29 -7.78 9.14
C ASP A 29 -4.79 -7.90 9.43
N GLY A 30 -4.35 -9.06 9.90
CA GLY A 30 -2.93 -9.30 10.19
C GLY A 30 -2.07 -9.23 8.93
N LEU A 31 -2.54 -9.75 7.82
CA LEU A 31 -1.86 -9.66 6.54
C LEU A 31 -1.83 -8.24 5.99
N LEU A 32 -2.88 -7.45 6.26
CA LEU A 32 -2.88 -6.03 5.92
C LEU A 32 -1.82 -5.28 6.72
N GLU A 33 -1.78 -5.47 8.04
CA GLU A 33 -0.78 -4.83 8.90
C GLU A 33 0.63 -5.21 8.50
N SER A 34 0.86 -6.48 8.19
CA SER A 34 2.16 -6.97 7.71
C SER A 34 2.59 -6.24 6.44
N ALA A 35 1.68 -6.07 5.48
CA ALA A 35 1.97 -5.36 4.24
C ALA A 35 2.31 -3.88 4.47
N LEU A 36 1.59 -3.22 5.40
CA LEU A 36 1.83 -1.81 5.72
C LEU A 36 3.15 -1.58 6.46
N ASN A 37 3.59 -2.54 7.26
CA ASN A 37 4.82 -2.43 8.04
C ASN A 37 6.07 -2.87 7.28
N ALA A 38 5.94 -3.77 6.32
CA ALA A 38 7.08 -4.34 5.59
C ALA A 38 8.01 -3.30 4.96
N PRO A 39 7.52 -2.20 4.35
CA PRO A 39 8.42 -1.19 3.75
C PRO A 39 9.35 -0.53 4.76
N PHE A 40 9.01 -0.55 6.04
CA PHE A 40 9.73 0.15 7.10
C PHE A 40 10.53 -0.77 8.00
N GLN A 41 10.74 -2.01 7.59
CA GLN A 41 11.58 -2.96 8.32
C GLN A 41 13.05 -2.54 8.30
N SER A 42 13.74 -2.81 9.41
CA SER A 42 15.16 -2.55 9.52
C SER A 42 15.86 -3.71 10.22
N PHE A 43 17.17 -3.83 9.97
CA PHE A 43 18.04 -4.80 10.61
C PHE A 43 19.15 -4.01 11.27
N GLY A 44 19.10 -3.89 12.62
CA GLY A 44 19.97 -2.98 13.34
C GLY A 44 19.70 -1.54 12.89
N ASP A 45 20.74 -0.83 12.42
CA ASP A 45 20.64 0.55 11.97
C ASP A 45 20.40 0.68 10.45
N THR A 46 20.17 -0.45 9.76
CA THR A 46 20.05 -0.46 8.32
C THR A 46 18.62 -0.75 7.89
N ASP A 47 18.01 0.16 7.13
CA ASP A 47 16.70 -0.05 6.52
C ASP A 47 16.79 -1.16 5.47
N ALA A 48 15.82 -2.08 5.49
CA ALA A 48 15.72 -3.13 4.47
C ALA A 48 15.43 -2.53 3.09
N TYR A 49 14.63 -1.44 3.06
CA TYR A 49 14.25 -0.73 1.85
C TYR A 49 14.57 0.76 2.03
N PRO A 50 15.84 1.17 1.80
CA PRO A 50 16.28 2.51 2.22
C PRO A 50 15.73 3.68 1.42
N SER A 51 15.38 3.49 0.16
CA SER A 51 14.87 4.58 -0.68
C SER A 51 13.35 4.63 -0.70
N LEU A 52 12.79 5.80 -1.03
CA LEU A 52 11.35 5.96 -1.20
C LEU A 52 10.78 5.03 -2.29
N PRO A 53 11.38 4.93 -3.49
CA PRO A 53 10.90 3.98 -4.49
C PRO A 53 10.91 2.52 -4.04
N GLN A 54 11.94 2.12 -3.29
CA GLN A 54 12.01 0.76 -2.75
C GLN A 54 10.89 0.49 -1.75
N LYS A 55 10.61 1.44 -0.86
CA LYS A 55 9.51 1.34 0.10
C LYS A 55 8.15 1.28 -0.62
N ALA A 56 7.97 2.12 -1.63
CA ALA A 56 6.73 2.15 -2.42
C ALA A 56 6.51 0.81 -3.15
N ALA A 57 7.53 0.26 -3.76
CA ALA A 57 7.46 -1.03 -4.44
C ALA A 57 7.15 -2.16 -3.45
N ARG A 58 7.76 -2.13 -2.27
CA ARG A 58 7.50 -3.14 -1.24
C ARG A 58 6.07 -3.07 -0.72
N LEU A 59 5.51 -1.88 -0.57
CA LEU A 59 4.11 -1.69 -0.18
C LEU A 59 3.18 -2.33 -1.20
N CYS A 60 3.37 -2.03 -2.47
CA CYS A 60 2.59 -2.61 -3.56
C CYS A 60 2.69 -4.14 -3.55
N TYR A 61 3.90 -4.66 -3.50
CA TYR A 61 4.16 -6.11 -3.48
C TYR A 61 3.46 -6.79 -2.31
N GLY A 62 3.53 -6.21 -1.11
CA GLY A 62 2.90 -6.78 0.09
C GLY A 62 1.39 -6.83 -0.03
N LEU A 63 0.76 -5.76 -0.51
CA LEU A 63 -0.70 -5.71 -0.69
C LEU A 63 -1.17 -6.72 -1.74
N VAL A 64 -0.44 -6.87 -2.83
CA VAL A 64 -0.77 -7.84 -3.88
C VAL A 64 -0.56 -9.27 -3.41
N LYS A 65 0.59 -9.55 -2.80
CA LYS A 65 0.97 -10.92 -2.39
C LYS A 65 0.17 -11.41 -1.19
N ASN A 66 0.02 -10.59 -0.15
CA ASN A 66 -0.67 -10.99 1.07
C ASN A 66 -2.17 -11.14 0.88
N HIS A 67 -2.73 -10.50 -0.14
CA HIS A 67 -4.15 -10.59 -0.47
C HIS A 67 -5.04 -10.28 0.74
N PRO A 68 -4.86 -9.12 1.40
CA PRO A 68 -5.58 -8.84 2.65
C PRO A 68 -7.05 -8.53 2.46
N PHE A 69 -7.47 -8.14 1.27
CA PHE A 69 -8.87 -7.84 0.96
C PHE A 69 -9.53 -9.00 0.23
N VAL A 70 -10.86 -9.03 0.27
CA VAL A 70 -11.65 -10.02 -0.47
C VAL A 70 -11.43 -9.86 -1.98
N ASP A 71 -11.36 -8.60 -2.44
CA ASP A 71 -11.21 -8.29 -3.86
C ASP A 71 -10.42 -6.99 -4.02
N GLY A 72 -9.89 -6.76 -5.22
CA GLY A 72 -9.22 -5.51 -5.57
C GLY A 72 -7.79 -5.35 -5.03
N ASN A 73 -7.11 -6.44 -4.66
CA ASN A 73 -5.76 -6.35 -4.06
C ASN A 73 -4.72 -5.79 -5.03
N LYS A 74 -4.78 -6.12 -6.31
CA LYS A 74 -3.87 -5.55 -7.30
C LYS A 74 -4.13 -4.06 -7.50
N ARG A 75 -5.39 -3.67 -7.53
CA ARG A 75 -5.79 -2.26 -7.69
C ARG A 75 -5.33 -1.42 -6.50
N ILE A 76 -5.62 -1.89 -5.27
CA ILE A 76 -5.19 -1.15 -4.07
C ILE A 76 -3.67 -1.12 -3.94
N GLY A 77 -2.97 -2.20 -4.31
CA GLY A 77 -1.52 -2.23 -4.29
C GLY A 77 -0.91 -1.14 -5.17
N ALA A 78 -1.35 -1.04 -6.42
CA ALA A 78 -0.87 -0.03 -7.35
C ALA A 78 -1.26 1.39 -6.89
N HIS A 79 -2.50 1.58 -6.44
CA HIS A 79 -2.98 2.89 -6.00
C HIS A 79 -2.29 3.36 -4.73
N ALA A 80 -2.13 2.48 -3.74
CA ALA A 80 -1.42 2.81 -2.50
C ALA A 80 0.03 3.20 -2.75
N MET A 81 0.69 2.50 -3.66
CA MET A 81 2.06 2.85 -4.06
C MET A 81 2.13 4.28 -4.58
N LEU A 82 1.23 4.67 -5.49
CA LEU A 82 1.20 6.01 -6.06
C LEU A 82 0.87 7.08 -5.01
N VAL A 83 -0.10 6.81 -4.14
CA VAL A 83 -0.45 7.73 -3.05
C VAL A 83 0.72 7.90 -2.09
N PHE A 84 1.38 6.80 -1.73
CA PHE A 84 2.54 6.84 -0.85
C PHE A 84 3.67 7.70 -1.43
N LEU A 85 3.97 7.53 -2.71
CA LEU A 85 4.96 8.37 -3.41
C LEU A 85 4.56 9.84 -3.38
N THR A 86 3.29 10.12 -3.67
CA THR A 86 2.78 11.50 -3.73
C THR A 86 2.85 12.20 -2.38
N ILE A 87 2.43 11.55 -1.30
CA ILE A 87 2.46 12.16 0.04
C ILE A 87 3.88 12.37 0.56
N ASN A 88 4.87 11.73 -0.05
CA ASN A 88 6.28 11.90 0.28
C ASN A 88 7.01 12.79 -0.73
N GLY A 89 6.28 13.56 -1.52
CA GLY A 89 6.83 14.64 -2.34
C GLY A 89 7.23 14.26 -3.76
N THR A 90 6.89 13.06 -4.22
CA THR A 90 7.17 12.66 -5.60
C THR A 90 6.14 13.30 -6.54
N GLU A 91 6.59 14.02 -7.56
CA GLU A 91 5.72 14.48 -8.63
C GLU A 91 5.44 13.35 -9.61
N LEU A 92 4.16 13.15 -9.91
CA LEU A 92 3.74 12.23 -10.94
C LEU A 92 3.49 13.03 -12.22
N VAL A 93 4.27 12.73 -13.25
CA VAL A 93 4.12 13.39 -14.55
C VAL A 93 3.31 12.49 -15.45
N TYR A 94 2.21 13.03 -15.96
CA TYR A 94 1.34 12.34 -16.90
C TYR A 94 1.57 12.93 -18.30
N THR A 95 1.93 12.08 -19.21
CA THR A 95 2.11 12.48 -20.61
C THR A 95 1.01 11.90 -21.47
#